data_e6473b6979a679c41491c3fc4bf16bdb
#
_entry.id   e6473b6979a679c41491c3fc4bf16bdb
#
_cell.length_a   1.000
_cell.length_b   1.000
_cell.length_c   1.000
_cell.angle_alpha   90.00
_cell.angle_beta   90.00
_cell.angle_gamma   90.00
#
_symmetry.space_group_name_H-M   'P 1'
#
loop_
_entity.id
_entity.type
_entity.pdbx_description
1 polymer ?
#
loop_
_entity_poly.entity_id
_entity_poly.type
_entity_poly.pdbx_seq_one_letter_code
_entity_poly.pdbx_strand_id
1 'polypeptide(L)'
;MCEQSKAKDRAYSWVFTALILLLTFQNPLETVWAPFSYIDEGTALIGAVWGMYEIIIVQWCRPTKEQLWVGIPLLVFVAVGLAGNLLYRYQPLRAVIVDLYTNLKFFFAIGTGYFLFRGADWEELKTTGVFCARSITLALFVVFLTDRLFGFWPSEVRHGIRSAVLFYSHPTYFAGAAAFLLTLLTVFYEKKNLLYIAMALLMIAFTMRSKAFASVAAYVVLFILFAVLQWKLKWQYVVVGCIACVAIAWPQIRFYFVDLAGHSARSVMLLTSFLIMKDYFPIGTGFGTYASAEAAKNYSPVYLKYAFNDNWELRDTRDMENTLRLIGENKWLAQQYQNNPDVVNWQPFLSDSFWPILFGQTGVLGTAAYVFALGVIMKRCLAVERYDRYAYVGVLFVFAYLLISSAAEPAFHNSVAIPLAMVVGIVFTRDINALHKA
;
A
#
# COMPACT_ATOMS: atom_id res chain seq x y z
N MET A 1 -1.74 21.62 -36.29
CA MET A 1 -2.16 20.42 -35.55
C MET A 1 -0.98 19.54 -35.10
N CYS A 2 0.04 19.25 -35.89
CA CYS A 2 1.15 18.36 -35.51
C CYS A 2 2.06 18.94 -34.41
N GLU A 3 2.32 20.24 -34.35
CA GLU A 3 3.16 20.86 -33.32
C GLU A 3 2.45 20.94 -31.96
N GLN A 4 1.15 21.20 -31.94
CA GLN A 4 0.35 21.20 -30.69
C GLN A 4 0.26 19.81 -30.07
N SER A 5 0.15 18.74 -30.88
CA SER A 5 0.19 17.36 -30.39
C SER A 5 1.53 17.04 -29.72
N LYS A 6 2.65 17.36 -30.40
CA LYS A 6 4.00 17.13 -29.85
C LYS A 6 4.29 17.93 -28.57
N ALA A 7 3.78 19.16 -28.46
CA ALA A 7 3.92 19.96 -27.25
C ALA A 7 3.17 19.34 -26.08
N LYS A 8 1.97 18.82 -26.33
CA LYS A 8 1.14 18.13 -25.35
C LYS A 8 1.82 16.84 -24.84
N ASP A 9 2.33 16.01 -25.76
CA ASP A 9 2.99 14.75 -25.40
C ASP A 9 4.26 15.00 -24.59
N ARG A 10 5.06 16.01 -24.93
CA ARG A 10 6.21 16.45 -24.10
C ARG A 10 5.78 16.88 -22.68
N ALA A 11 4.66 17.58 -22.53
CA ALA A 11 4.17 17.97 -21.21
C ALA A 11 3.83 16.74 -20.34
N TYR A 12 3.19 15.72 -20.92
CA TYR A 12 2.95 14.45 -20.21
C TYR A 12 4.25 13.76 -19.81
N SER A 13 5.25 13.72 -20.68
CA SER A 13 6.55 13.12 -20.39
C SER A 13 7.26 13.84 -19.25
N TRP A 14 7.22 15.17 -19.19
CA TRP A 14 7.79 15.95 -18.08
C TRP A 14 7.06 15.69 -16.77
N VAL A 15 5.73 15.70 -16.77
CA VAL A 15 4.93 15.40 -15.59
C VAL A 15 5.20 13.99 -15.10
N PHE A 16 5.27 13.00 -16.00
CA PHE A 16 5.56 11.62 -15.65
C PHE A 16 6.96 11.47 -15.05
N THR A 17 7.98 12.10 -15.66
CA THR A 17 9.35 12.12 -15.11
C THR A 17 9.39 12.73 -13.72
N ALA A 18 8.73 13.87 -13.52
CA ALA A 18 8.67 14.52 -12.22
C ALA A 18 8.02 13.63 -11.16
N LEU A 19 6.90 12.98 -11.47
CA LEU A 19 6.22 12.05 -10.57
C LEU A 19 7.09 10.83 -10.25
N ILE A 20 7.78 10.23 -11.24
CA ILE A 20 8.71 9.12 -11.00
C ILE A 20 9.80 9.54 -10.03
N LEU A 21 10.44 10.69 -10.24
CA LEU A 21 11.50 11.18 -9.37
C LEU A 21 10.98 11.50 -7.95
N LEU A 22 9.92 12.29 -7.85
CA LEU A 22 9.37 12.72 -6.56
C LEU A 22 8.90 11.52 -5.73
N LEU A 23 8.17 10.57 -6.34
CA LEU A 23 7.65 9.40 -5.61
C LEU A 23 8.74 8.37 -5.28
N THR A 24 9.78 8.23 -6.13
CA THR A 24 10.92 7.35 -5.81
C THR A 24 11.73 7.89 -4.64
N PHE A 25 11.95 9.21 -4.61
CA PHE A 25 12.82 9.85 -3.62
C PHE A 25 12.05 10.60 -2.53
N GLN A 26 10.75 10.40 -2.39
CA GLN A 26 9.93 11.08 -1.38
C GLN A 26 10.53 10.95 0.02
N ASN A 27 10.83 9.73 0.46
CA ASN A 27 11.35 9.48 1.81
C ASN A 27 12.71 10.14 2.06
N PRO A 28 13.72 10.07 1.18
CA PRO A 28 14.91 10.89 1.32
C PRO A 28 14.65 12.41 1.29
N LEU A 29 13.76 12.87 0.43
CA LEU A 29 13.45 14.31 0.31
C LEU A 29 12.78 14.86 1.57
N GLU A 30 11.94 14.08 2.25
CA GLU A 30 11.28 14.50 3.51
C GLU A 30 12.30 14.74 4.63
N THR A 31 13.45 14.05 4.61
CA THR A 31 14.53 14.30 5.58
C THR A 31 15.22 15.65 5.36
N VAL A 32 15.17 16.18 4.13
CA VAL A 32 15.72 17.50 3.76
C VAL A 32 14.70 18.59 4.01
N TRP A 33 13.43 18.35 3.68
CA TRP A 33 12.36 19.33 3.84
C TRP A 33 11.03 18.62 4.10
N ALA A 34 10.48 18.82 5.30
CA ALA A 34 9.28 18.15 5.80
C ALA A 34 8.05 18.17 4.86
N PRO A 35 7.76 19.24 4.08
CA PRO A 35 6.65 19.22 3.13
C PRO A 35 6.70 18.15 2.07
N PHE A 36 7.87 17.57 1.77
CA PHE A 36 7.95 16.44 0.84
C PHE A 36 7.29 15.17 1.37
N SER A 37 7.02 15.08 2.67
CA SER A 37 6.23 13.98 3.23
C SER A 37 4.82 13.89 2.66
N TYR A 38 4.29 14.99 2.11
CA TYR A 38 2.94 15.07 1.55
C TYR A 38 2.86 14.85 0.03
N ILE A 39 3.94 14.39 -0.62
CA ILE A 39 3.95 14.15 -2.09
C ILE A 39 2.94 13.07 -2.47
N ASP A 40 2.90 11.98 -1.72
CA ASP A 40 1.97 10.87 -1.96
C ASP A 40 0.51 11.30 -1.72
N GLU A 41 0.25 12.05 -0.66
CA GLU A 41 -1.07 12.63 -0.40
C GLU A 41 -1.49 13.59 -1.51
N GLY A 42 -0.61 14.48 -1.93
CA GLY A 42 -0.86 15.40 -3.05
C GLY A 42 -1.12 14.66 -4.36
N THR A 43 -0.34 13.61 -4.64
CA THR A 43 -0.53 12.77 -5.82
C THR A 43 -1.90 12.07 -5.81
N ALA A 44 -2.31 11.50 -4.69
CA ALA A 44 -3.62 10.88 -4.56
C ALA A 44 -4.76 11.91 -4.63
N LEU A 45 -4.57 13.10 -4.06
CA LEU A 45 -5.56 14.17 -4.09
C LEU A 45 -5.86 14.65 -5.54
N ILE A 46 -4.85 14.70 -6.41
CA ILE A 46 -5.05 15.01 -7.83
C ILE A 46 -6.06 14.03 -8.44
N GLY A 47 -5.92 12.74 -8.17
CA GLY A 47 -6.86 11.73 -8.67
C GLY A 47 -8.26 11.87 -8.12
N ALA A 48 -8.40 12.22 -6.84
CA ALA A 48 -9.70 12.47 -6.22
C ALA A 48 -10.41 13.68 -6.86
N VAL A 49 -9.70 14.81 -6.96
CA VAL A 49 -10.26 16.05 -7.52
C VAL A 49 -10.59 15.88 -9.01
N TRP A 50 -9.67 15.29 -9.78
CA TRP A 50 -9.91 15.07 -11.21
C TRP A 50 -11.02 14.05 -11.45
N GLY A 51 -11.06 12.98 -10.68
CA GLY A 51 -12.15 12.00 -10.76
C GLY A 51 -13.51 12.60 -10.45
N MET A 52 -13.61 13.45 -9.44
CA MET A 52 -14.85 14.19 -9.12
C MET A 52 -15.23 15.16 -10.24
N TYR A 53 -14.27 15.94 -10.75
CA TYR A 53 -14.49 16.82 -11.88
C TYR A 53 -15.03 16.06 -13.10
N GLU A 54 -14.41 14.93 -13.43
CA GLU A 54 -14.81 14.08 -14.54
C GLU A 54 -16.25 13.59 -14.39
N ILE A 55 -16.60 13.03 -13.23
CA ILE A 55 -17.93 12.47 -12.98
C ILE A 55 -19.00 13.58 -12.94
N ILE A 56 -18.73 14.68 -12.26
CA ILE A 56 -19.72 15.73 -12.01
C ILE A 56 -19.88 16.62 -13.24
N ILE A 57 -18.76 17.11 -13.79
CA ILE A 57 -18.79 18.16 -14.82
C ILE A 57 -18.80 17.56 -16.23
N VAL A 58 -17.87 16.63 -16.52
CA VAL A 58 -17.73 16.10 -17.88
C VAL A 58 -18.81 15.08 -18.22
N GLN A 59 -19.09 14.18 -17.29
CA GLN A 59 -20.09 13.11 -17.49
C GLN A 59 -21.50 13.49 -17.01
N TRP A 60 -21.69 14.71 -16.49
CA TRP A 60 -23.01 15.16 -15.99
C TRP A 60 -23.69 14.17 -15.04
N CYS A 61 -22.91 13.64 -14.07
CA CYS A 61 -23.36 12.61 -13.14
C CYS A 61 -23.84 11.32 -13.81
N ARG A 62 -23.30 10.96 -14.98
CA ARG A 62 -23.57 9.71 -15.69
C ARG A 62 -22.31 8.83 -15.72
N PRO A 63 -21.89 8.26 -14.58
CA PRO A 63 -20.70 7.43 -14.53
C PRO A 63 -20.86 6.18 -15.39
N THR A 64 -19.76 5.69 -15.93
CA THR A 64 -19.74 4.43 -16.68
C THR A 64 -20.05 3.25 -15.74
N LYS A 65 -20.51 2.12 -16.32
CA LYS A 65 -20.75 0.90 -15.54
C LYS A 65 -19.52 0.48 -14.71
N GLU A 66 -18.33 0.60 -15.28
CA GLU A 66 -17.08 0.26 -14.58
C GLU A 66 -16.79 1.18 -13.39
N GLN A 67 -17.01 2.49 -13.56
CA GLN A 67 -16.89 3.45 -12.46
C GLN A 67 -17.91 3.17 -11.35
N LEU A 68 -19.13 2.75 -11.71
CA LEU A 68 -20.16 2.36 -10.74
C LEU A 68 -19.76 1.10 -9.96
N TRP A 69 -19.20 0.09 -10.63
CA TRP A 69 -18.76 -1.15 -9.97
C TRP A 69 -17.65 -0.93 -8.93
N VAL A 70 -16.82 0.10 -9.08
CA VAL A 70 -15.80 0.49 -8.08
C VAL A 70 -16.38 1.51 -7.11
N GLY A 71 -17.11 2.51 -7.62
CA GLY A 71 -17.62 3.64 -6.83
C GLY A 71 -18.67 3.25 -5.79
N ILE A 72 -19.63 2.38 -6.15
CA ILE A 72 -20.70 1.96 -5.22
C ILE A 72 -20.12 1.25 -4.00
N PRO A 73 -19.25 0.23 -4.12
CA PRO A 73 -18.63 -0.38 -2.94
C PRO A 73 -17.81 0.61 -2.10
N LEU A 74 -17.08 1.54 -2.72
CA LEU A 74 -16.36 2.57 -1.98
C LEU A 74 -17.30 3.53 -1.25
N LEU A 75 -18.43 3.90 -1.85
CA LEU A 75 -19.47 4.69 -1.17
C LEU A 75 -20.07 3.92 0.02
N VAL A 76 -20.33 2.62 -0.14
CA VAL A 76 -20.80 1.77 0.97
C VAL A 76 -19.74 1.73 2.09
N PHE A 77 -18.47 1.54 1.74
CA PHE A 77 -17.36 1.58 2.71
C PHE A 77 -17.32 2.90 3.49
N VAL A 78 -17.40 4.03 2.79
CA VAL A 78 -17.44 5.37 3.39
C VAL A 78 -18.67 5.54 4.29
N ALA A 79 -19.85 5.17 3.79
CA ALA A 79 -21.10 5.31 4.53
C ALA A 79 -21.09 4.47 5.82
N VAL A 80 -20.58 3.24 5.76
CA VAL A 80 -20.47 2.34 6.92
C VAL A 80 -19.52 2.92 7.97
N GLY A 81 -18.31 3.35 7.58
CA GLY A 81 -17.36 3.93 8.50
C GLY A 81 -17.87 5.24 9.13
N LEU A 82 -18.50 6.13 8.33
CA LEU A 82 -19.12 7.35 8.85
C LEU A 82 -20.32 7.06 9.78
N ALA A 83 -21.12 6.03 9.48
CA ALA A 83 -22.19 5.59 10.38
C ALA A 83 -21.63 5.17 11.75
N GLY A 84 -20.51 4.42 11.79
CA GLY A 84 -19.81 4.11 13.04
C GLY A 84 -19.39 5.37 13.80
N ASN A 85 -18.80 6.34 13.10
CA ASN A 85 -18.41 7.62 13.73
C ASN A 85 -19.60 8.41 14.26
N LEU A 86 -20.73 8.45 13.55
CA LEU A 86 -21.94 9.16 13.98
C LEU A 86 -22.58 8.50 15.21
N LEU A 87 -22.61 7.17 15.25
CA LEU A 87 -23.20 6.40 16.35
C LEU A 87 -22.38 6.48 17.63
N TYR A 88 -21.05 6.31 17.51
CA TYR A 88 -20.20 6.14 18.69
C TYR A 88 -19.43 7.41 19.07
N ARG A 89 -19.17 8.33 18.14
CA ARG A 89 -18.50 9.64 18.35
C ARG A 89 -17.16 9.53 19.09
N TYR A 90 -16.40 8.47 18.81
CA TYR A 90 -15.13 8.20 19.49
C TYR A 90 -13.97 9.09 19.03
N GLN A 91 -14.11 9.78 17.90
CA GLN A 91 -13.04 10.57 17.32
C GLN A 91 -13.50 11.97 16.88
N PRO A 92 -12.61 12.98 16.96
CA PRO A 92 -12.89 14.29 16.41
C PRO A 92 -12.97 14.23 14.88
N LEU A 93 -13.77 15.12 14.28
CA LEU A 93 -14.02 15.17 12.84
C LEU A 93 -12.72 15.21 12.00
N ARG A 94 -11.70 15.92 12.47
CA ARG A 94 -10.38 15.97 11.82
C ARG A 94 -9.77 14.57 11.66
N ALA A 95 -9.76 13.78 12.73
CA ALA A 95 -9.20 12.43 12.71
C ALA A 95 -9.99 11.52 11.76
N VAL A 96 -11.33 11.66 11.74
CA VAL A 96 -12.21 10.92 10.83
C VAL A 96 -11.88 11.25 9.37
N ILE A 97 -11.71 12.52 9.02
CA ILE A 97 -11.43 12.96 7.65
C ILE A 97 -10.05 12.48 7.20
N VAL A 98 -9.02 12.61 8.04
CA VAL A 98 -7.65 12.20 7.73
C VAL A 98 -7.58 10.69 7.52
N ASP A 99 -8.21 9.92 8.40
CA ASP A 99 -8.19 8.45 8.33
C ASP A 99 -9.02 7.94 7.14
N LEU A 100 -10.20 8.53 6.88
CA LEU A 100 -10.99 8.26 5.69
C LEU A 100 -10.18 8.49 4.41
N TYR A 101 -9.50 9.63 4.31
CA TYR A 101 -8.64 9.95 3.18
C TYR A 101 -7.52 8.89 3.04
N THR A 102 -6.86 8.54 4.14
CA THR A 102 -5.80 7.53 4.16
C THR A 102 -6.28 6.18 3.65
N ASN A 103 -7.50 5.77 4.03
CA ASN A 103 -8.11 4.52 3.54
C ASN A 103 -8.43 4.56 2.03
N LEU A 104 -8.73 5.72 1.47
CA LEU A 104 -9.12 5.88 0.06
C LEU A 104 -7.95 6.25 -0.86
N LYS A 105 -6.81 6.71 -0.33
CA LYS A 105 -5.71 7.28 -1.13
C LYS A 105 -5.16 6.33 -2.19
N PHE A 106 -5.17 5.02 -1.95
CA PHE A 106 -4.80 4.01 -2.94
C PHE A 106 -5.68 4.07 -4.19
N PHE A 107 -7.01 4.14 -4.01
CA PHE A 107 -7.95 4.25 -5.13
C PHE A 107 -7.82 5.59 -5.86
N PHE A 108 -7.59 6.65 -5.10
CA PHE A 108 -7.35 7.98 -5.67
C PHE A 108 -6.07 8.01 -6.51
N ALA A 109 -4.99 7.33 -6.08
CA ALA A 109 -3.75 7.23 -6.83
C ALA A 109 -3.93 6.45 -8.15
N ILE A 110 -4.75 5.39 -8.17
CA ILE A 110 -5.18 4.74 -9.41
C ILE A 110 -5.88 5.76 -10.31
N GLY A 111 -6.79 6.57 -9.75
CA GLY A 111 -7.44 7.67 -10.44
C GLY A 111 -6.45 8.67 -11.02
N THR A 112 -5.40 9.04 -10.27
CA THR A 112 -4.35 9.95 -10.77
C THR A 112 -3.70 9.37 -12.02
N GLY A 113 -3.22 8.12 -11.98
CA GLY A 113 -2.62 7.47 -13.13
C GLY A 113 -3.55 7.42 -14.34
N TYR A 114 -4.82 7.08 -14.10
CA TYR A 114 -5.82 6.98 -15.14
C TYR A 114 -6.19 8.35 -15.77
N PHE A 115 -6.64 9.30 -14.96
CA PHE A 115 -7.17 10.57 -15.48
C PHE A 115 -6.07 11.49 -16.01
N LEU A 116 -4.91 11.52 -15.36
CA LEU A 116 -3.81 12.38 -15.75
C LEU A 116 -3.19 11.94 -17.09
N PHE A 117 -3.09 10.62 -17.35
CA PHE A 117 -2.37 10.09 -18.51
C PHE A 117 -3.26 9.49 -19.61
N ARG A 118 -4.59 9.52 -19.49
CA ARG A 118 -5.50 8.95 -20.51
C ARG A 118 -5.39 9.60 -21.89
N GLY A 119 -4.88 10.82 -21.96
CA GLY A 119 -4.68 11.55 -23.23
C GLY A 119 -3.24 11.58 -23.73
N ALA A 120 -2.34 10.85 -23.05
CA ALA A 120 -0.94 10.74 -23.43
C ALA A 120 -0.72 9.64 -24.46
N ASP A 121 0.28 9.80 -25.33
CA ASP A 121 0.70 8.72 -26.20
C ASP A 121 1.42 7.63 -25.41
N TRP A 122 0.99 6.38 -25.60
CA TRP A 122 1.54 5.23 -24.86
C TRP A 122 3.03 5.00 -25.14
N GLU A 123 3.46 5.13 -26.39
CA GLU A 123 4.86 4.88 -26.75
C GLU A 123 5.79 5.95 -26.17
N GLU A 124 5.31 7.19 -26.06
CA GLU A 124 6.07 8.25 -25.39
C GLU A 124 6.15 8.06 -23.89
N LEU A 125 5.05 7.69 -23.23
CA LEU A 125 5.06 7.30 -21.80
C LEU A 125 5.99 6.13 -21.55
N LYS A 126 5.96 5.11 -22.42
CA LYS A 126 6.85 3.96 -22.35
C LYS A 126 8.31 4.37 -22.46
N THR A 127 8.65 5.17 -23.49
CA THR A 127 10.03 5.64 -23.69
C THR A 127 10.55 6.41 -22.48
N THR A 128 9.73 7.34 -21.97
CA THR A 128 10.05 8.15 -20.79
C THR A 128 10.17 7.27 -19.54
N GLY A 129 9.19 6.40 -19.30
CA GLY A 129 9.17 5.52 -18.14
C GLY A 129 10.34 4.54 -18.11
N VAL A 130 10.69 3.95 -19.26
CA VAL A 130 11.85 3.05 -19.39
C VAL A 130 13.15 3.82 -19.14
N PHE A 131 13.32 4.99 -19.73
CA PHE A 131 14.52 5.81 -19.54
C PHE A 131 14.72 6.17 -18.07
N CYS A 132 13.68 6.72 -17.43
CA CYS A 132 13.72 7.08 -16.01
C CYS A 132 13.98 5.86 -15.12
N ALA A 133 13.23 4.77 -15.32
CA ALA A 133 13.36 3.59 -14.49
C ALA A 133 14.75 2.94 -14.60
N ARG A 134 15.32 2.85 -15.82
CA ARG A 134 16.69 2.34 -16.02
C ARG A 134 17.74 3.23 -15.34
N SER A 135 17.66 4.54 -15.59
CA SER A 135 18.64 5.50 -15.07
C SER A 135 18.64 5.50 -13.53
N ILE A 136 17.45 5.56 -12.93
CA ILE A 136 17.32 5.57 -11.46
C ILE A 136 17.72 4.21 -10.87
N THR A 137 17.31 3.08 -11.47
CA THR A 137 17.71 1.76 -11.01
C THR A 137 19.21 1.57 -11.04
N LEU A 138 19.88 2.02 -12.13
CA LEU A 138 21.33 1.95 -12.22
C LEU A 138 22.01 2.81 -11.18
N ALA A 139 21.55 4.06 -11.00
CA ALA A 139 22.12 4.97 -10.00
C ALA A 139 21.97 4.39 -8.59
N LEU A 140 20.76 3.93 -8.21
CA LEU A 140 20.52 3.31 -6.91
C LEU A 140 21.33 2.02 -6.73
N PHE A 141 21.50 1.22 -7.78
CA PHE A 141 22.30 0.00 -7.71
C PHE A 141 23.79 0.27 -7.52
N VAL A 142 24.34 1.30 -8.17
CA VAL A 142 25.74 1.74 -7.94
C VAL A 142 25.89 2.20 -6.49
N VAL A 143 24.99 3.04 -5.98
CA VAL A 143 25.00 3.47 -4.58
C VAL A 143 24.85 2.27 -3.63
N PHE A 144 23.99 1.29 -3.96
CA PHE A 144 23.86 0.05 -3.20
C PHE A 144 25.15 -0.75 -3.16
N LEU A 145 25.85 -0.92 -4.28
CA LEU A 145 27.12 -1.65 -4.31
C LEU A 145 28.19 -0.92 -3.51
N THR A 146 28.29 0.40 -3.62
CA THR A 146 29.24 1.19 -2.84
C THR A 146 28.95 1.12 -1.34
N ASP A 147 27.68 1.13 -0.95
CA ASP A 147 27.31 0.89 0.45
C ASP A 147 27.67 -0.52 0.94
N ARG A 148 27.52 -1.55 0.11
CA ARG A 148 27.95 -2.92 0.47
C ARG A 148 29.45 -3.01 0.73
N LEU A 149 30.24 -2.29 -0.05
CA LEU A 149 31.72 -2.32 0.04
C LEU A 149 32.24 -1.45 1.20
N PHE A 150 31.69 -0.26 1.38
CA PHE A 150 32.25 0.74 2.29
C PHE A 150 31.43 0.99 3.55
N GLY A 151 30.17 0.60 3.59
CA GLY A 151 29.34 0.72 4.78
C GLY A 151 28.93 2.14 5.15
N PHE A 152 28.59 2.98 4.18
CA PHE A 152 28.28 4.40 4.41
C PHE A 152 27.05 4.65 5.28
N TRP A 153 26.01 3.80 5.16
CA TRP A 153 24.78 3.98 5.92
C TRP A 153 24.62 2.94 7.01
N PRO A 154 24.41 3.37 8.28
CA PRO A 154 24.12 2.45 9.37
C PRO A 154 22.84 1.70 9.12
N SER A 155 22.85 0.40 9.37
CA SER A 155 21.67 -0.45 9.18
C SER A 155 21.72 -1.69 10.06
N GLU A 156 20.54 -2.23 10.37
CA GLU A 156 20.40 -3.45 11.16
C GLU A 156 21.06 -4.65 10.46
N VAL A 157 21.67 -5.52 11.26
CA VAL A 157 22.14 -6.83 10.80
C VAL A 157 21.04 -7.86 11.04
N ARG A 158 20.60 -8.53 10.00
CA ARG A 158 19.60 -9.59 10.05
C ARG A 158 20.14 -10.84 9.36
N HIS A 159 20.02 -11.98 10.03
CA HIS A 159 20.56 -13.27 9.54
C HIS A 159 22.05 -13.18 9.17
N GLY A 160 22.84 -12.41 9.91
CA GLY A 160 24.26 -12.19 9.66
C GLY A 160 24.58 -11.27 8.48
N ILE A 161 23.60 -10.70 7.81
CA ILE A 161 23.77 -9.80 6.67
C ILE A 161 23.22 -8.42 7.04
N ARG A 162 23.98 -7.37 6.70
CA ARG A 162 23.55 -5.98 6.89
C ARG A 162 22.41 -5.65 5.92
N SER A 163 21.27 -5.14 6.42
CA SER A 163 20.14 -4.71 5.60
C SER A 163 20.52 -3.55 4.68
N ALA A 164 20.01 -3.52 3.46
CA ALA A 164 20.15 -2.36 2.58
C ALA A 164 19.10 -1.31 2.95
N VAL A 165 19.56 -0.10 3.26
CA VAL A 165 18.73 1.07 3.61
C VAL A 165 19.09 2.25 2.72
N LEU A 166 20.38 2.40 2.42
CA LEU A 166 20.97 3.57 1.75
C LEU A 166 20.62 4.86 2.52
N PHE A 167 20.23 5.89 1.77
CA PHE A 167 19.79 7.18 2.31
C PHE A 167 18.29 7.24 2.64
N TYR A 168 17.56 6.10 2.58
CA TYR A 168 16.19 6.00 3.06
C TYR A 168 16.17 5.82 4.57
N SER A 169 15.12 6.31 5.22
CA SER A 169 14.98 6.21 6.68
C SER A 169 14.73 4.78 7.17
N HIS A 170 14.23 3.89 6.32
CA HIS A 170 13.91 2.52 6.67
C HIS A 170 14.04 1.57 5.46
N PRO A 171 14.46 0.28 5.65
CA PRO A 171 14.56 -0.71 4.57
C PRO A 171 13.28 -0.89 3.75
N THR A 172 12.12 -0.71 4.37
CA THR A 172 10.81 -0.81 3.69
C THR A 172 10.62 0.25 2.62
N TYR A 173 11.04 1.49 2.86
CA TYR A 173 10.94 2.56 1.86
C TYR A 173 11.88 2.34 0.69
N PHE A 174 13.10 1.86 0.96
CA PHE A 174 14.01 1.47 -0.10
C PHE A 174 13.47 0.30 -0.94
N ALA A 175 12.94 -0.76 -0.27
CA ALA A 175 12.27 -1.86 -0.97
C ALA A 175 11.09 -1.38 -1.82
N GLY A 176 10.31 -0.44 -1.31
CA GLY A 176 9.18 0.16 -2.02
C GLY A 176 9.59 0.94 -3.26
N ALA A 177 10.63 1.78 -3.15
CA ALA A 177 11.19 2.50 -4.29
C ALA A 177 11.71 1.53 -5.36
N ALA A 178 12.44 0.48 -4.96
CA ALA A 178 12.91 -0.55 -5.88
C ALA A 178 11.74 -1.36 -6.49
N ALA A 179 10.66 -1.64 -5.74
CA ALA A 179 9.47 -2.30 -6.26
C ALA A 179 8.70 -1.43 -7.27
N PHE A 180 8.65 -0.13 -7.05
CA PHE A 180 8.07 0.81 -8.02
C PHE A 180 8.86 0.82 -9.33
N LEU A 181 10.20 0.92 -9.26
CA LEU A 181 11.06 0.86 -10.45
C LEU A 181 10.95 -0.49 -11.17
N LEU A 182 10.90 -1.59 -10.42
CA LEU A 182 10.67 -2.94 -10.96
C LEU A 182 9.34 -3.01 -11.70
N THR A 183 8.29 -2.41 -11.15
CA THR A 183 6.97 -2.36 -11.78
C THR A 183 7.01 -1.59 -13.09
N LEU A 184 7.65 -0.41 -13.13
CA LEU A 184 7.81 0.38 -14.35
C LEU A 184 8.61 -0.37 -15.43
N LEU A 185 9.75 -0.99 -15.04
CA LEU A 185 10.57 -1.81 -15.94
C LEU A 185 9.83 -2.99 -16.53
N THR A 186 8.85 -3.52 -15.80
CA THR A 186 8.02 -4.67 -16.20
C THR A 186 6.86 -4.22 -17.07
N VAL A 187 6.11 -3.19 -16.65
CA VAL A 187 4.97 -2.64 -17.42
C VAL A 187 5.41 -2.13 -18.78
N PHE A 188 6.55 -1.47 -18.83
CA PHE A 188 7.17 -0.96 -20.07
C PHE A 188 8.31 -1.86 -20.55
N TYR A 189 8.08 -3.18 -20.56
CA TYR A 189 9.14 -4.15 -20.81
C TYR A 189 9.80 -4.02 -22.17
N GLU A 190 11.13 -4.08 -22.15
CA GLU A 190 12.01 -4.31 -23.29
C GLU A 190 13.06 -5.36 -22.91
N LYS A 191 13.60 -6.12 -23.86
CA LYS A 191 14.61 -7.16 -23.55
C LYS A 191 15.80 -6.63 -22.75
N LYS A 192 16.20 -5.38 -22.99
CA LYS A 192 17.28 -4.72 -22.24
C LYS A 192 16.92 -4.44 -20.78
N ASN A 193 15.64 -4.46 -20.39
CA ASN A 193 15.21 -4.25 -19.01
C ASN A 193 15.59 -5.41 -18.09
N LEU A 194 15.87 -6.60 -18.61
CA LEU A 194 16.11 -7.78 -17.79
C LEU A 194 17.25 -7.58 -16.78
N LEU A 195 18.33 -6.90 -17.19
CA LEU A 195 19.44 -6.57 -16.28
C LEU A 195 18.97 -5.65 -15.16
N TYR A 196 18.20 -4.62 -15.46
CA TYR A 196 17.71 -3.64 -14.47
C TYR A 196 16.65 -4.28 -13.54
N ILE A 197 15.83 -5.18 -14.06
CA ILE A 197 14.92 -6.02 -13.28
C ILE A 197 15.72 -6.85 -12.26
N ALA A 198 16.80 -7.52 -12.69
CA ALA A 198 17.66 -8.27 -11.77
C ALA A 198 18.30 -7.36 -10.70
N MET A 199 18.77 -6.16 -11.07
CA MET A 199 19.29 -5.17 -10.12
C MET A 199 18.23 -4.77 -9.08
N ALA A 200 16.99 -4.46 -9.52
CA ALA A 200 15.89 -4.10 -8.63
C ALA A 200 15.53 -5.24 -7.67
N LEU A 201 15.44 -6.47 -8.17
CA LEU A 201 15.18 -7.66 -7.34
C LEU A 201 16.27 -7.89 -6.28
N LEU A 202 17.55 -7.72 -6.64
CA LEU A 202 18.65 -7.77 -5.68
C LEU A 202 18.53 -6.69 -4.61
N MET A 203 18.26 -5.44 -4.99
CA MET A 203 18.06 -4.35 -4.03
C MET A 203 16.91 -4.67 -3.06
N ILE A 204 15.77 -5.19 -3.54
CA ILE A 204 14.64 -5.59 -2.68
C ILE A 204 15.08 -6.73 -1.73
N ALA A 205 15.71 -7.76 -2.24
CA ALA A 205 16.15 -8.91 -1.44
C ALA A 205 17.11 -8.50 -0.33
N PHE A 206 18.09 -7.66 -0.62
CA PHE A 206 19.08 -7.19 0.35
C PHE A 206 18.54 -6.24 1.42
N THR A 207 17.26 -5.86 1.38
CA THR A 207 16.61 -5.22 2.54
C THR A 207 16.43 -6.18 3.72
N MET A 208 16.63 -7.47 3.51
CA MET A 208 16.59 -8.54 4.52
C MET A 208 15.27 -8.62 5.31
N ARG A 209 14.16 -8.20 4.69
CA ARG A 209 12.82 -8.31 5.25
C ARG A 209 12.09 -9.52 4.68
N SER A 210 11.43 -10.32 5.53
CA SER A 210 10.70 -11.52 5.08
C SER A 210 9.68 -11.20 3.98
N LYS A 211 8.95 -10.09 4.11
CA LYS A 211 8.01 -9.61 3.08
C LYS A 211 8.68 -9.26 1.75
N ALA A 212 9.93 -8.74 1.79
CA ALA A 212 10.68 -8.43 0.59
C ALA A 212 11.10 -9.71 -0.15
N PHE A 213 11.57 -10.72 0.56
CA PHE A 213 11.85 -12.04 -0.04
C PHE A 213 10.60 -12.68 -0.64
N ALA A 214 9.47 -12.64 0.09
CA ALA A 214 8.20 -13.14 -0.43
C ALA A 214 7.76 -12.39 -1.70
N SER A 215 7.96 -11.07 -1.75
CA SER A 215 7.65 -10.25 -2.92
C SER A 215 8.56 -10.56 -4.12
N VAL A 216 9.86 -10.77 -3.89
CA VAL A 216 10.81 -11.21 -4.93
C VAL A 216 10.39 -12.57 -5.49
N ALA A 217 10.09 -13.53 -4.60
CA ALA A 217 9.63 -14.86 -5.02
C ALA A 217 8.32 -14.78 -5.82
N ALA A 218 7.35 -13.99 -5.34
CA ALA A 218 6.09 -13.76 -6.06
C ALA A 218 6.34 -13.15 -7.46
N TYR A 219 7.21 -12.14 -7.57
CA TYR A 219 7.57 -11.57 -8.86
C TYR A 219 8.17 -12.59 -9.81
N VAL A 220 9.16 -13.36 -9.36
CA VAL A 220 9.83 -14.38 -10.18
C VAL A 220 8.83 -15.41 -10.67
N VAL A 221 7.95 -15.88 -9.79
CA VAL A 221 6.89 -16.84 -10.16
C VAL A 221 5.95 -16.23 -11.21
N LEU A 222 5.44 -15.02 -10.98
CA LEU A 222 4.56 -14.33 -11.93
C LEU A 222 5.25 -14.11 -13.28
N PHE A 223 6.52 -13.69 -13.28
CA PHE A 223 7.27 -13.44 -14.50
C PHE A 223 7.50 -14.74 -15.28
N ILE A 224 7.91 -15.81 -14.61
CA ILE A 224 8.10 -17.13 -15.27
C ILE A 224 6.76 -17.64 -15.83
N LEU A 225 5.70 -17.65 -15.02
CA LEU A 225 4.42 -18.23 -15.44
C LEU A 225 3.79 -17.46 -16.60
N PHE A 226 3.72 -16.14 -16.52
CA PHE A 226 2.94 -15.34 -17.45
C PHE A 226 3.76 -14.71 -18.57
N ALA A 227 4.99 -14.24 -18.30
CA ALA A 227 5.82 -13.66 -19.33
C ALA A 227 6.60 -14.70 -20.15
N VAL A 228 7.18 -15.71 -19.50
CA VAL A 228 8.01 -16.73 -20.17
C VAL A 228 7.17 -17.90 -20.67
N LEU A 229 6.45 -18.59 -19.78
CA LEU A 229 5.66 -19.78 -20.13
C LEU A 229 4.32 -19.43 -20.79
N GLN A 230 3.93 -18.16 -20.78
CA GLN A 230 2.72 -17.66 -21.41
C GLN A 230 1.45 -18.40 -20.93
N TRP A 231 1.41 -18.77 -19.67
CA TRP A 231 0.31 -19.49 -19.07
C TRP A 231 -0.93 -18.59 -19.01
N LYS A 232 -2.09 -19.13 -19.40
CA LYS A 232 -3.36 -18.43 -19.23
C LYS A 232 -3.88 -18.70 -17.83
N LEU A 233 -4.13 -17.61 -17.08
CA LEU A 233 -4.65 -17.73 -15.72
C LEU A 233 -6.10 -18.22 -15.79
N LYS A 234 -6.32 -19.50 -15.42
CA LYS A 234 -7.66 -19.99 -15.12
C LYS A 234 -7.91 -19.79 -13.63
N TRP A 235 -9.12 -19.39 -13.29
CA TRP A 235 -9.53 -19.13 -11.89
C TRP A 235 -9.18 -20.28 -10.94
N GLN A 236 -9.26 -21.52 -11.45
CA GLN A 236 -8.88 -22.74 -10.71
C GLN A 236 -7.43 -22.70 -10.21
N TYR A 237 -6.49 -22.17 -10.99
CA TYR A 237 -5.09 -22.05 -10.59
C TYR A 237 -4.87 -20.94 -9.57
N VAL A 238 -5.71 -19.91 -9.57
CA VAL A 238 -5.68 -18.86 -8.51
C VAL A 238 -6.03 -19.48 -7.17
N VAL A 239 -7.09 -20.28 -7.13
CA VAL A 239 -7.51 -20.98 -5.90
C VAL A 239 -6.43 -21.94 -5.43
N VAL A 240 -5.90 -22.78 -6.32
CA VAL A 240 -4.81 -23.73 -6.00
C VAL A 240 -3.57 -22.96 -5.54
N GLY A 241 -3.21 -21.86 -6.20
CA GLY A 241 -2.11 -20.99 -5.81
C GLY A 241 -2.31 -20.35 -4.43
N CYS A 242 -3.50 -19.86 -4.15
CA CYS A 242 -3.84 -19.33 -2.81
C CYS A 242 -3.74 -20.41 -1.73
N ILE A 243 -4.27 -21.60 -1.99
CA ILE A 243 -4.17 -22.74 -1.04
C ILE A 243 -2.69 -23.13 -0.84
N ALA A 244 -1.91 -23.21 -1.90
CA ALA A 244 -0.48 -23.50 -1.81
C ALA A 244 0.28 -22.41 -1.03
N CYS A 245 -0.01 -21.13 -1.27
CA CYS A 245 0.58 -20.03 -0.51
C CYS A 245 0.24 -20.09 0.98
N VAL A 246 -1.02 -20.39 1.33
CA VAL A 246 -1.44 -20.60 2.72
C VAL A 246 -0.72 -21.81 3.34
N ALA A 247 -0.62 -22.92 2.61
CA ALA A 247 0.08 -24.12 3.07
C ALA A 247 1.58 -23.88 3.31
N ILE A 248 2.24 -23.16 2.40
CA ILE A 248 3.66 -22.77 2.55
C ILE A 248 3.85 -21.77 3.70
N ALA A 249 2.93 -20.81 3.82
CA ALA A 249 2.96 -19.82 4.90
C ALA A 249 2.45 -20.37 6.25
N TRP A 250 1.86 -21.58 6.26
CA TRP A 250 1.23 -22.16 7.45
C TRP A 250 2.11 -22.19 8.70
N PRO A 251 3.41 -22.54 8.64
CA PRO A 251 4.29 -22.49 9.80
C PRO A 251 4.41 -21.08 10.39
N GLN A 252 4.47 -20.05 9.53
CA GLN A 252 4.51 -18.66 9.95
C GLN A 252 3.15 -18.20 10.50
N ILE A 253 2.06 -18.56 9.83
CA ILE A 253 0.70 -18.27 10.29
C ILE A 253 0.48 -18.91 11.67
N ARG A 254 0.82 -20.19 11.81
CA ARG A 254 0.73 -20.91 13.08
C ARG A 254 1.56 -20.22 14.18
N PHE A 255 2.83 -19.91 13.88
CA PHE A 255 3.71 -19.26 14.84
C PHE A 255 3.14 -17.92 15.31
N TYR A 256 2.66 -17.05 14.42
CA TYR A 256 2.14 -15.74 14.80
C TYR A 256 0.73 -15.78 15.41
N PHE A 257 -0.13 -16.68 14.96
CA PHE A 257 -1.55 -16.67 15.33
C PHE A 257 -1.95 -17.78 16.32
N VAL A 258 -1.12 -18.80 16.48
CA VAL A 258 -1.38 -19.89 17.43
C VAL A 258 -0.32 -19.89 18.55
N ASP A 259 0.96 -20.01 18.16
CA ASP A 259 2.04 -20.17 19.15
C ASP A 259 2.39 -18.83 19.85
N LEU A 260 2.26 -17.70 19.16
CA LEU A 260 2.38 -16.33 19.70
C LEU A 260 1.03 -15.62 19.87
N ALA A 261 -0.08 -16.37 19.88
CA ALA A 261 -1.38 -15.76 20.05
C ALA A 261 -1.43 -14.95 21.37
N GLY A 262 -1.70 -13.64 21.24
CA GLY A 262 -1.68 -12.72 22.36
C GLY A 262 -0.29 -12.23 22.81
N HIS A 263 0.82 -12.71 22.21
CA HIS A 263 2.18 -12.34 22.60
C HIS A 263 2.92 -11.47 21.55
N SER A 264 2.40 -11.33 20.33
CA SER A 264 2.94 -10.41 19.34
C SER A 264 2.00 -9.23 19.09
N ALA A 265 2.54 -8.04 18.85
CA ALA A 265 1.76 -6.84 18.54
C ALA A 265 0.70 -7.08 17.47
N ARG A 266 1.10 -7.75 16.38
CA ARG A 266 0.22 -8.01 15.23
C ARG A 266 -0.88 -9.01 15.53
N SER A 267 -0.57 -10.07 16.27
CA SER A 267 -1.59 -11.06 16.67
C SER A 267 -2.63 -10.43 17.61
N VAL A 268 -2.18 -9.61 18.56
CA VAL A 268 -3.08 -8.86 19.45
C VAL A 268 -3.97 -7.92 18.67
N MET A 269 -3.39 -7.10 17.78
CA MET A 269 -4.16 -6.17 16.94
C MET A 269 -5.22 -6.90 16.12
N LEU A 270 -4.87 -8.03 15.51
CA LEU A 270 -5.79 -8.79 14.68
C LEU A 270 -6.91 -9.44 15.54
N LEU A 271 -6.56 -10.09 16.63
CA LEU A 271 -7.54 -10.72 17.51
C LEU A 271 -8.46 -9.68 18.14
N THR A 272 -7.91 -8.55 18.59
CA THR A 272 -8.70 -7.41 19.09
C THR A 272 -9.64 -6.86 18.01
N SER A 273 -9.18 -6.78 16.73
CA SER A 273 -10.04 -6.33 15.64
C SER A 273 -11.24 -7.26 15.40
N PHE A 274 -11.08 -8.57 15.60
CA PHE A 274 -12.20 -9.51 15.54
C PHE A 274 -13.17 -9.36 16.71
N LEU A 275 -12.66 -9.07 17.92
CA LEU A 275 -13.52 -8.75 19.06
C LEU A 275 -14.32 -7.47 18.81
N ILE A 276 -13.65 -6.42 18.32
CA ILE A 276 -14.32 -5.17 17.93
C ILE A 276 -15.37 -5.44 16.85
N MET A 277 -15.04 -6.21 15.83
CA MET A 277 -15.96 -6.54 14.73
C MET A 277 -17.18 -7.32 15.25
N LYS A 278 -17.01 -8.17 16.26
CA LYS A 278 -18.11 -8.87 16.93
C LYS A 278 -18.98 -7.92 17.75
N ASP A 279 -18.37 -7.10 18.61
CA ASP A 279 -19.07 -6.21 19.55
C ASP A 279 -19.79 -5.06 18.84
N TYR A 280 -19.26 -4.61 17.69
CA TYR A 280 -19.78 -3.51 16.88
C TYR A 280 -20.35 -3.98 15.53
N PHE A 281 -20.81 -5.24 15.48
CA PHE A 281 -21.42 -5.81 14.27
C PHE A 281 -22.64 -5.00 13.82
N PRO A 282 -22.81 -4.74 12.51
CA PRO A 282 -21.96 -5.13 11.38
C PRO A 282 -21.01 -4.04 10.87
N ILE A 283 -21.02 -2.83 11.47
CA ILE A 283 -20.46 -1.60 10.89
C ILE A 283 -19.10 -1.18 11.47
N GLY A 284 -18.61 -1.83 12.57
CA GLY A 284 -17.39 -1.42 13.25
C GLY A 284 -17.54 -0.11 14.05
N THR A 285 -16.40 0.48 14.44
CA THR A 285 -16.36 1.63 15.37
C THR A 285 -16.23 3.00 14.69
N GLY A 286 -16.00 3.03 13.37
CA GLY A 286 -15.80 4.24 12.58
C GLY A 286 -14.33 4.56 12.29
N PHE A 287 -14.11 5.46 11.34
CA PHE A 287 -12.75 5.86 10.92
C PHE A 287 -11.97 6.53 12.05
N GLY A 288 -10.65 6.29 12.07
CA GLY A 288 -9.75 6.87 13.05
C GLY A 288 -9.85 6.28 14.46
N THR A 289 -10.60 5.19 14.66
CA THR A 289 -10.89 4.67 15.99
C THR A 289 -10.00 3.51 16.41
N TYR A 290 -9.44 2.74 15.48
CA TYR A 290 -8.65 1.56 15.80
C TYR A 290 -7.50 1.34 14.82
N ALA A 291 -6.33 0.96 15.36
CA ALA A 291 -5.11 0.53 14.65
C ALA A 291 -4.56 1.51 13.59
N SER A 292 -5.06 2.75 13.52
CA SER A 292 -4.56 3.79 12.64
C SER A 292 -3.71 4.83 13.40
N ALA A 293 -2.91 5.60 12.65
CA ALA A 293 -2.13 6.70 13.23
C ALA A 293 -3.00 7.74 13.95
N GLU A 294 -4.19 8.04 13.41
CA GLU A 294 -5.12 8.98 14.03
C GLU A 294 -5.75 8.41 15.30
N ALA A 295 -6.01 7.09 15.34
CA ALA A 295 -6.47 6.42 16.53
C ALA A 295 -5.44 6.52 17.66
N ALA A 296 -4.16 6.34 17.35
CA ALA A 296 -3.07 6.48 18.32
C ALA A 296 -2.88 7.91 18.77
N LYS A 297 -2.83 8.88 17.84
CA LYS A 297 -2.64 10.31 18.18
C LYS A 297 -3.74 10.89 19.07
N ASN A 298 -4.98 10.44 18.87
CA ASN A 298 -6.14 10.99 19.58
C ASN A 298 -6.61 10.09 20.73
N TYR A 299 -5.81 9.09 21.12
CA TYR A 299 -6.11 8.17 22.24
C TYR A 299 -7.55 7.65 22.19
N SER A 300 -7.89 6.96 21.09
CA SER A 300 -9.23 6.48 20.85
C SER A 300 -9.81 5.70 22.05
N PRO A 301 -11.04 5.96 22.46
CA PRO A 301 -11.71 5.19 23.54
C PRO A 301 -11.80 3.69 23.25
N VAL A 302 -11.74 3.29 21.97
CA VAL A 302 -11.72 1.89 21.56
C VAL A 302 -10.47 1.20 22.08
N TYR A 303 -9.29 1.84 22.02
CA TYR A 303 -8.07 1.30 22.61
C TYR A 303 -8.21 1.09 24.11
N LEU A 304 -8.77 2.08 24.82
CA LEU A 304 -8.93 2.02 26.25
C LEU A 304 -9.82 0.84 26.67
N LYS A 305 -10.92 0.61 25.95
CA LYS A 305 -11.84 -0.50 26.22
C LYS A 305 -11.17 -1.86 26.11
N TYR A 306 -10.24 -2.05 25.17
CA TYR A 306 -9.63 -3.35 24.90
C TYR A 306 -8.20 -3.48 25.46
N ALA A 307 -7.53 -2.36 25.76
CA ALA A 307 -6.18 -2.38 26.36
C ALA A 307 -6.18 -2.85 27.82
N PHE A 308 -7.29 -2.66 28.53
CA PHE A 308 -7.45 -3.06 29.93
C PHE A 308 -8.17 -4.41 30.10
N ASN A 309 -8.17 -5.26 29.10
CA ASN A 309 -8.74 -6.58 29.21
C ASN A 309 -7.69 -7.55 29.77
N ASP A 310 -7.96 -8.13 30.94
CA ASP A 310 -7.05 -9.00 31.72
C ASP A 310 -6.48 -10.20 30.96
N ASN A 311 -7.02 -10.51 29.78
CA ASN A 311 -6.60 -11.65 28.97
C ASN A 311 -5.38 -11.38 28.06
N TRP A 312 -4.79 -10.19 28.09
CA TRP A 312 -3.76 -9.78 27.15
C TRP A 312 -2.46 -9.36 27.85
N GLU A 313 -1.80 -10.30 28.51
CA GLU A 313 -0.45 -10.09 29.04
C GLU A 313 0.57 -10.07 27.88
N LEU A 314 1.04 -8.91 27.50
CA LEU A 314 2.11 -8.73 26.52
C LEU A 314 3.33 -8.10 27.15
N ARG A 315 4.42 -8.86 27.13
CA ARG A 315 5.74 -8.44 27.64
C ARG A 315 6.76 -8.29 26.50
N ASP A 316 6.55 -7.37 25.57
CA ASP A 316 7.64 -6.98 24.67
C ASP A 316 8.29 -5.69 25.18
N THR A 317 9.52 -5.82 25.69
CA THR A 317 10.28 -4.72 26.30
C THR A 317 10.65 -3.63 25.32
N ARG A 318 10.72 -3.91 24.01
CA ARG A 318 11.09 -2.91 22.98
C ARG A 318 10.04 -1.82 22.81
N ASP A 319 8.81 -2.14 23.13
CA ASP A 319 7.69 -1.24 22.95
C ASP A 319 7.27 -0.57 24.26
N MET A 320 7.89 -0.94 25.38
CA MET A 320 7.66 -0.33 26.69
C MET A 320 8.05 1.17 26.69
N GLU A 321 9.11 1.55 25.98
CA GLU A 321 9.55 2.95 25.84
C GLU A 321 8.51 3.81 25.12
N ASN A 322 7.92 3.29 24.04
CA ASN A 322 6.82 3.98 23.34
C ASN A 322 5.56 4.07 24.21
N THR A 323 5.26 3.05 24.98
CA THR A 323 4.15 3.04 25.92
C THR A 323 4.36 4.07 27.02
N LEU A 324 5.54 4.12 27.62
CA LEU A 324 5.87 5.10 28.66
C LEU A 324 5.79 6.54 28.14
N ARG A 325 6.21 6.77 26.89
CA ARG A 325 6.05 8.06 26.24
C ARG A 325 4.57 8.44 26.07
N LEU A 326 3.75 7.54 25.55
CA LEU A 326 2.32 7.75 25.36
C LEU A 326 1.58 7.98 26.69
N ILE A 327 1.96 7.24 27.73
CA ILE A 327 1.44 7.41 29.08
C ILE A 327 1.84 8.78 29.64
N GLY A 328 3.08 9.21 29.41
CA GLY A 328 3.55 10.53 29.82
C GLY A 328 2.83 11.70 29.15
N GLU A 329 2.40 11.51 27.91
CA GLU A 329 1.65 12.49 27.13
C GLU A 329 0.14 12.53 27.48
N ASN A 330 -0.41 11.47 28.09
CA ASN A 330 -1.84 11.37 28.43
C ASN A 330 -2.06 11.17 29.93
N LYS A 331 -2.58 12.19 30.60
CA LYS A 331 -2.80 12.20 32.05
C LYS A 331 -3.69 11.04 32.54
N TRP A 332 -4.70 10.66 31.76
CA TRP A 332 -5.60 9.57 32.14
C TRP A 332 -4.90 8.21 32.03
N LEU A 333 -4.16 7.95 30.96
CA LEU A 333 -3.33 6.76 30.82
C LEU A 333 -2.25 6.68 31.89
N ALA A 334 -1.60 7.82 32.21
CA ALA A 334 -0.61 7.90 33.27
C ALA A 334 -1.21 7.50 34.64
N GLN A 335 -2.42 7.95 34.94
CA GLN A 335 -3.12 7.59 36.17
C GLN A 335 -3.51 6.10 36.22
N GLN A 336 -3.98 5.53 35.11
CA GLN A 336 -4.30 4.09 35.02
C GLN A 336 -3.04 3.23 35.14
N TYR A 337 -1.94 3.65 34.50
CA TYR A 337 -0.64 2.95 34.61
C TYR A 337 -0.11 3.00 36.05
N GLN A 338 -0.23 4.12 36.77
CA GLN A 338 0.16 4.21 38.16
C GLN A 338 -0.65 3.28 39.07
N ASN A 339 -1.95 3.12 38.77
CA ASN A 339 -2.82 2.25 39.54
C ASN A 339 -2.61 0.75 39.21
N ASN A 340 -2.33 0.41 37.95
CA ASN A 340 -2.19 -0.96 37.46
C ASN A 340 -1.16 -1.04 36.32
N PRO A 341 0.14 -0.98 36.61
CA PRO A 341 1.17 -0.94 35.56
C PRO A 341 1.24 -2.20 34.71
N ASP A 342 0.83 -3.34 35.24
CA ASP A 342 0.87 -4.64 34.53
C ASP A 342 -0.32 -4.89 33.60
N VAL A 343 -1.35 -4.05 33.66
CA VAL A 343 -2.63 -4.24 32.95
C VAL A 343 -2.71 -3.40 31.67
N VAL A 344 -1.84 -2.37 31.51
CA VAL A 344 -1.88 -1.51 30.34
C VAL A 344 -1.29 -2.22 29.13
N ASN A 345 -2.15 -2.67 28.24
CA ASN A 345 -1.75 -3.25 26.96
C ASN A 345 -1.63 -2.16 25.90
N TRP A 346 -0.41 -1.74 25.61
CA TRP A 346 -0.08 -0.67 24.66
C TRP A 346 -0.09 -1.13 23.18
N GLN A 347 -0.07 -2.45 22.91
CA GLN A 347 -0.02 -3.03 21.56
C GLN A 347 -1.09 -2.51 20.60
N PRO A 348 -2.34 -2.26 21.03
CA PRO A 348 -3.37 -1.66 20.20
C PRO A 348 -3.05 -0.26 19.66
N PHE A 349 -2.03 0.42 20.19
CA PHE A 349 -1.62 1.75 19.71
C PHE A 349 -0.71 1.72 18.48
N LEU A 350 -0.22 0.55 18.06
CA LEU A 350 0.62 0.42 16.88
C LEU A 350 -0.24 0.43 15.60
N SER A 351 0.20 1.20 14.60
CA SER A 351 -0.35 1.17 13.24
C SER A 351 0.49 0.22 12.37
N ASP A 352 0.48 -1.07 12.69
CA ASP A 352 1.46 -2.03 12.18
C ASP A 352 0.87 -3.06 11.19
N SER A 353 -0.44 -3.00 10.90
CA SER A 353 -1.10 -3.92 9.97
C SER A 353 -2.36 -3.29 9.36
N PHE A 354 -2.57 -3.55 8.08
CA PHE A 354 -3.70 -3.01 7.32
C PHE A 354 -5.04 -3.65 7.70
N TRP A 355 -5.08 -4.98 7.84
CA TRP A 355 -6.34 -5.70 8.04
C TRP A 355 -7.05 -5.37 9.36
N PRO A 356 -6.35 -5.27 10.49
CA PRO A 356 -6.97 -4.83 11.74
C PRO A 356 -7.63 -3.45 11.65
N ILE A 357 -7.05 -2.54 10.88
CA ILE A 357 -7.65 -1.21 10.64
C ILE A 357 -9.04 -1.37 10.02
N LEU A 358 -9.14 -2.10 8.91
CA LEU A 358 -10.41 -2.31 8.23
C LEU A 358 -11.44 -3.04 9.12
N PHE A 359 -11.03 -4.14 9.74
CA PHE A 359 -11.93 -4.98 10.55
C PHE A 359 -12.48 -4.19 11.74
N GLY A 360 -11.63 -3.48 12.48
CA GLY A 360 -12.05 -2.72 13.65
C GLY A 360 -12.88 -1.50 13.29
N GLN A 361 -12.44 -0.73 12.30
CA GLN A 361 -13.08 0.55 11.97
C GLN A 361 -14.39 0.39 11.20
N THR A 362 -14.44 -0.52 10.22
CA THR A 362 -15.59 -0.61 9.30
C THR A 362 -16.35 -1.93 9.38
N GLY A 363 -15.95 -2.80 10.30
CA GLY A 363 -16.62 -4.07 10.55
C GLY A 363 -16.71 -4.97 9.31
N VAL A 364 -17.67 -5.89 9.33
CA VAL A 364 -17.88 -6.86 8.23
C VAL A 364 -18.31 -6.17 6.95
N LEU A 365 -19.28 -5.25 7.04
CA LEU A 365 -19.87 -4.62 5.85
C LEU A 365 -18.88 -3.71 5.12
N GLY A 366 -18.16 -2.84 5.85
CA GLY A 366 -17.18 -1.94 5.23
C GLY A 366 -15.99 -2.69 4.67
N THR A 367 -15.47 -3.70 5.40
CA THR A 367 -14.38 -4.56 4.92
C THR A 367 -14.78 -5.32 3.65
N ALA A 368 -15.98 -5.91 3.62
CA ALA A 368 -16.48 -6.60 2.43
C ALA A 368 -16.60 -5.66 1.22
N ALA A 369 -17.10 -4.44 1.44
CA ALA A 369 -17.21 -3.43 0.40
C ALA A 369 -15.83 -3.00 -0.14
N TYR A 370 -14.84 -2.79 0.75
CA TYR A 370 -13.47 -2.44 0.36
C TYR A 370 -12.81 -3.57 -0.45
N VAL A 371 -12.90 -4.80 0.03
CA VAL A 371 -12.36 -5.98 -0.65
C VAL A 371 -13.04 -6.20 -2.00
N PHE A 372 -14.33 -5.96 -2.09
CA PHE A 372 -15.07 -6.04 -3.37
C PHE A 372 -14.55 -5.00 -4.36
N ALA A 373 -14.33 -3.75 -3.95
CA ALA A 373 -13.73 -2.72 -4.80
C ALA A 373 -12.35 -3.12 -5.31
N LEU A 374 -11.48 -3.64 -4.44
CA LEU A 374 -10.18 -4.21 -4.84
C LEU A 374 -10.35 -5.36 -5.84
N GLY A 375 -11.31 -6.24 -5.62
CA GLY A 375 -11.64 -7.37 -6.51
C GLY A 375 -12.05 -6.92 -7.91
N VAL A 376 -12.85 -5.85 -8.01
CA VAL A 376 -13.23 -5.27 -9.31
C VAL A 376 -12.02 -4.71 -10.04
N ILE A 377 -11.14 -3.99 -9.35
CA ILE A 377 -9.89 -3.48 -9.93
C ILE A 377 -8.99 -4.63 -10.37
N MET A 378 -8.83 -5.65 -9.53
CA MET A 378 -8.07 -6.85 -9.87
C MET A 378 -8.63 -7.54 -11.11
N LYS A 379 -9.97 -7.69 -11.21
CA LYS A 379 -10.61 -8.26 -12.40
C LYS A 379 -10.26 -7.47 -13.66
N ARG A 380 -10.19 -6.14 -13.57
CA ARG A 380 -9.75 -5.30 -14.68
C ARG A 380 -8.27 -5.52 -15.01
N CYS A 381 -7.41 -5.64 -14.00
CA CYS A 381 -6.01 -6.00 -14.19
C CYS A 381 -5.85 -7.35 -14.92
N LEU A 382 -6.71 -8.34 -14.62
CA LEU A 382 -6.68 -9.62 -15.31
C LEU A 382 -7.01 -9.50 -16.81
N ALA A 383 -7.77 -8.48 -17.22
CA ALA A 383 -8.07 -8.25 -18.63
C ALA A 383 -6.87 -7.70 -19.43
N VAL A 384 -5.88 -7.11 -18.76
CA VAL A 384 -4.67 -6.57 -19.39
C VAL A 384 -3.85 -7.66 -20.11
N GLU A 385 -3.94 -8.93 -19.68
CA GLU A 385 -3.28 -10.06 -20.34
C GLU A 385 -3.55 -10.10 -21.85
N ARG A 386 -4.74 -9.65 -22.28
CA ARG A 386 -5.15 -9.68 -23.69
C ARG A 386 -4.35 -8.72 -24.58
N TYR A 387 -3.77 -7.68 -23.98
CA TYR A 387 -3.09 -6.61 -24.71
C TYR A 387 -1.58 -6.62 -24.52
N ASP A 388 -1.14 -6.88 -23.28
CA ASP A 388 0.28 -6.84 -22.92
C ASP A 388 0.57 -7.71 -21.69
N ARG A 389 1.30 -8.78 -21.93
CA ARG A 389 1.66 -9.74 -20.86
C ARG A 389 2.60 -9.18 -19.83
N TYR A 390 3.51 -8.31 -20.24
CA TYR A 390 4.46 -7.72 -19.29
C TYR A 390 3.77 -6.67 -18.42
N ALA A 391 2.91 -5.84 -19.00
CA ALA A 391 2.06 -4.93 -18.23
C ALA A 391 1.16 -5.74 -17.27
N TYR A 392 0.62 -6.87 -17.70
CA TYR A 392 -0.13 -7.79 -16.86
C TYR A 392 0.68 -8.30 -15.66
N VAL A 393 1.91 -8.80 -15.89
CA VAL A 393 2.81 -9.22 -14.78
C VAL A 393 3.10 -8.05 -13.85
N GLY A 394 3.35 -6.86 -14.38
CA GLY A 394 3.62 -5.68 -13.57
C GLY A 394 2.46 -5.31 -12.65
N VAL A 395 1.21 -5.28 -13.15
CA VAL A 395 0.05 -4.95 -12.31
C VAL A 395 -0.28 -6.07 -11.32
N LEU A 396 -0.13 -7.33 -11.69
CA LEU A 396 -0.26 -8.45 -10.74
C LEU A 396 0.76 -8.37 -9.61
N PHE A 397 2.00 -8.00 -9.95
CA PHE A 397 3.05 -7.81 -8.94
C PHE A 397 2.70 -6.69 -7.96
N VAL A 398 2.12 -5.57 -8.42
CA VAL A 398 1.64 -4.51 -7.51
C VAL A 398 0.71 -5.08 -6.44
N PHE A 399 -0.29 -5.85 -6.85
CA PHE A 399 -1.22 -6.44 -5.88
C PHE A 399 -0.55 -7.49 -4.99
N ALA A 400 0.30 -8.34 -5.55
CA ALA A 400 1.04 -9.33 -4.77
C ALA A 400 1.93 -8.64 -3.72
N TYR A 401 2.66 -7.60 -4.11
CA TYR A 401 3.52 -6.82 -3.21
C TYR A 401 2.71 -6.18 -2.08
N LEU A 402 1.61 -5.50 -2.40
CA LEU A 402 0.77 -4.83 -1.41
C LEU A 402 0.06 -5.82 -0.48
N LEU A 403 -0.46 -6.94 -1.01
CA LEU A 403 -1.10 -7.97 -0.19
C LEU A 403 -0.12 -8.67 0.76
N ILE A 404 1.08 -9.01 0.29
CA ILE A 404 2.15 -9.58 1.13
C ILE A 404 2.55 -8.57 2.22
N SER A 405 2.74 -7.32 1.84
CA SER A 405 3.12 -6.26 2.78
C SER A 405 2.01 -5.95 3.78
N SER A 406 0.73 -6.04 3.41
CA SER A 406 -0.42 -5.72 4.26
C SER A 406 -0.56 -6.63 5.48
N ALA A 407 0.07 -7.79 5.48
CA ALA A 407 0.13 -8.67 6.63
C ALA A 407 1.07 -8.15 7.75
N ALA A 408 2.01 -7.26 7.40
CA ALA A 408 3.07 -6.81 8.30
C ALA A 408 3.20 -5.28 8.39
N GLU A 409 2.39 -4.53 7.66
CA GLU A 409 2.35 -3.06 7.66
C GLU A 409 1.02 -2.57 7.06
N PRO A 410 0.63 -1.31 7.28
CA PRO A 410 -0.56 -0.73 6.64
C PRO A 410 -0.26 -0.39 5.16
N ALA A 411 0.05 -1.42 4.36
CA ALA A 411 0.66 -1.30 3.03
C ALA A 411 -0.14 -0.41 2.07
N PHE A 412 -1.48 -0.48 2.08
CA PHE A 412 -2.33 0.36 1.24
C PHE A 412 -2.41 1.84 1.71
N HIS A 413 -1.97 2.12 2.94
CA HIS A 413 -1.92 3.46 3.53
C HIS A 413 -0.53 4.10 3.39
N ASN A 414 0.50 3.32 3.11
CA ASN A 414 1.87 3.80 3.02
C ASN A 414 2.12 4.59 1.73
N SER A 415 3.08 5.51 1.78
CA SER A 415 3.55 6.26 0.60
C SER A 415 4.00 5.35 -0.55
N VAL A 416 4.51 4.16 -0.25
CA VAL A 416 4.92 3.15 -1.24
C VAL A 416 3.77 2.66 -2.12
N ALA A 417 2.53 2.62 -1.60
CA ALA A 417 1.39 2.17 -2.39
C ALA A 417 1.00 3.14 -3.51
N ILE A 418 1.26 4.43 -3.32
CA ILE A 418 0.79 5.48 -4.23
C ILE A 418 1.43 5.38 -5.62
N PRO A 419 2.78 5.32 -5.76
CA PRO A 419 3.40 5.14 -7.07
C PRO A 419 2.98 3.82 -7.75
N LEU A 420 2.82 2.75 -6.99
CA LEU A 420 2.37 1.47 -7.50
C LEU A 420 0.93 1.54 -8.03
N ALA A 421 0.03 2.16 -7.27
CA ALA A 421 -1.36 2.40 -7.65
C ALA A 421 -1.47 3.28 -8.91
N MET A 422 -0.65 4.34 -9.00
CA MET A 422 -0.59 5.21 -10.17
C MET A 422 -0.23 4.42 -11.44
N VAL A 423 0.73 3.49 -11.37
CA VAL A 423 1.09 2.64 -12.52
C VAL A 423 -0.09 1.77 -12.96
N VAL A 424 -0.86 1.20 -12.01
CA VAL A 424 -2.10 0.47 -12.33
C VAL A 424 -3.07 1.36 -13.11
N GLY A 425 -3.27 2.61 -12.67
CA GLY A 425 -4.09 3.59 -13.37
C GLY A 425 -3.60 3.90 -14.79
N ILE A 426 -2.28 4.07 -14.98
CA ILE A 426 -1.67 4.31 -16.29
C ILE A 426 -1.93 3.13 -17.23
N VAL A 427 -1.77 1.89 -16.75
CA VAL A 427 -2.04 0.70 -17.57
C VAL A 427 -3.50 0.66 -18.04
N PHE A 428 -4.45 1.12 -17.23
CA PHE A 428 -5.86 1.17 -17.63
C PHE A 428 -6.18 2.19 -18.74
N THR A 429 -5.31 3.18 -18.97
CA THR A 429 -5.50 4.13 -20.10
C THR A 429 -5.32 3.46 -21.46
N ARG A 430 -4.56 2.37 -21.53
CA ARG A 430 -4.30 1.64 -22.76
C ARG A 430 -5.52 0.97 -23.37
N ASP A 431 -6.44 0.50 -22.54
CA ASP A 431 -7.69 -0.14 -22.98
C ASP A 431 -8.54 0.81 -23.84
N ILE A 432 -8.63 2.08 -23.45
CA ILE A 432 -9.44 3.08 -24.15
C ILE A 432 -8.82 3.41 -25.50
N ASN A 433 -7.50 3.57 -25.57
CA ASN A 433 -6.80 3.89 -26.80
C ASN A 433 -6.88 2.75 -27.84
N ALA A 434 -6.99 1.48 -27.38
CA ALA A 434 -7.20 0.34 -28.26
C ALA A 434 -8.62 0.28 -28.83
N LEU A 435 -9.63 0.61 -28.03
CA LEU A 435 -11.03 0.63 -28.44
C LEU A 435 -11.36 1.78 -29.43
N HIS A 436 -10.64 2.90 -29.36
CA HIS A 436 -10.81 4.01 -30.30
C HIS A 436 -10.08 3.82 -31.65
N LYS A 437 -9.17 2.83 -31.74
CA LYS A 437 -8.44 2.51 -32.98
C LYS A 437 -9.03 1.29 -33.73
N ALA A 438 -9.97 0.57 -33.14
CA ALA A 438 -10.72 -0.55 -33.74
C ALA A 438 -12.10 -0.09 -34.19
#